data_a3a1ed7182cadcdef9cf5c9d91a85282
#
_entry.id   a3a1ed7182cadcdef9cf5c9d91a85282
#
_cell.length_a   1.000
_cell.length_b   1.000
_cell.length_c   1.000
_cell.angle_alpha   90.00
_cell.angle_beta   90.00
_cell.angle_gamma   90.00
#
_symmetry.space_group_name_H-M   'P 1'
#
loop_
_entity.id
_entity.type
_entity.pdbx_description
1 polymer ?
#
loop_
_entity_poly.entity_id
_entity_poly.type
_entity_poly.pdbx_seq_one_letter_code
_entity_poly.pdbx_strand_id
1 'polypeptide(L)'
;MTDVTIKRALLSVSDKSGLVELGQALVRHGVELVSTGGTAKALREAGLDVRDVSDLTGFPEMMDGRVKTLHPMVHGGLLAVRDDPEHAKAMADHGIGAIDMVVVNLYPFAQTVARGADRDEIIENIDIGGPSMVRSAAKNHAFVTIVTDPSDYAEIISALDMHDGATTMELRKRLAAKAFAATAAYDAMISSWFAYADQGALFPDAVSIPLKKASGLRYGENPHQTAALYIPAGPTVRGIGQAVQVQGKELSYNNYNDADAALELVSEFRDGPPTVVIVKHANPCGVASADTLIEAYEAALACDSVSAFGGIIAVNRPLDGKTAEAISGIFTEVVAAPDADDEAKAIFAKKKNLRLLLTGDLPDPARPGLAIKSIAGGVLMQSRDNGRISRSDLKVVTKREPTAQELDDCLFAWTVAKHVKSNAIVYAKDGSTAGVGAGQMNRMESARIAAWKAKDAAGKAGWALPRTIGSSVASDAFFPFADGLLTAVEAGATAVIQPGGSIRDADVIAAADDAGLAMVFTGMRHFRH
;
A
#
# COMPACT_ATOMS: atom_id res chain seq x y z
N MET A 1 28.48 -24.75 17.77
CA MET A 1 28.43 -24.79 16.29
C MET A 1 29.40 -23.76 15.80
N THR A 2 30.31 -24.15 14.95
CA THR A 2 31.51 -23.40 14.57
C THR A 2 31.24 -22.45 13.40
N ASP A 3 32.05 -21.41 13.27
CA ASP A 3 32.12 -20.59 12.09
C ASP A 3 32.54 -21.43 10.87
N VAL A 4 32.08 -21.07 9.68
CA VAL A 4 32.39 -21.78 8.44
C VAL A 4 33.29 -20.89 7.59
N THR A 5 34.53 -21.34 7.34
CA THR A 5 35.44 -20.69 6.41
C THR A 5 34.93 -20.90 4.98
N ILE A 6 34.85 -19.83 4.23
CA ILE A 6 34.40 -19.86 2.84
C ILE A 6 35.59 -20.14 1.94
N LYS A 7 35.57 -21.27 1.23
CA LYS A 7 36.59 -21.68 0.26
C LYS A 7 36.11 -21.62 -1.18
N ARG A 8 34.82 -21.85 -1.40
CA ARG A 8 34.18 -21.78 -2.71
C ARG A 8 32.86 -21.07 -2.63
N ALA A 9 32.62 -20.08 -3.48
CA ALA A 9 31.39 -19.35 -3.63
C ALA A 9 30.79 -19.53 -5.03
N LEU A 10 29.49 -19.86 -5.11
CA LEU A 10 28.74 -19.90 -6.35
C LEU A 10 27.92 -18.62 -6.46
N LEU A 11 28.16 -17.85 -7.52
CA LEU A 11 27.50 -16.57 -7.78
C LEU A 11 26.65 -16.66 -9.04
N SER A 12 25.36 -16.38 -8.93
CA SER A 12 24.41 -16.34 -10.03
C SER A 12 23.37 -15.27 -9.79
N VAL A 13 23.61 -14.05 -10.29
CA VAL A 13 22.79 -12.88 -9.96
C VAL A 13 22.22 -12.22 -11.22
N SER A 14 20.95 -11.87 -11.16
CA SER A 14 20.25 -11.05 -12.13
C SER A 14 20.60 -9.56 -11.92
N ASP A 15 20.41 -9.06 -10.70
CA ASP A 15 20.89 -7.74 -10.26
C ASP A 15 22.36 -7.81 -9.86
N LYS A 16 23.18 -7.07 -10.59
CA LYS A 16 24.65 -7.05 -10.44
C LYS A 16 25.17 -5.92 -9.56
N SER A 17 24.28 -5.20 -8.86
CA SER A 17 24.67 -4.14 -7.94
C SER A 17 25.59 -4.67 -6.85
N GLY A 18 26.79 -4.06 -6.67
CA GLY A 18 27.78 -4.45 -5.68
C GLY A 18 28.48 -5.81 -5.93
N LEU A 19 28.17 -6.52 -7.04
CA LEU A 19 28.72 -7.84 -7.33
C LEU A 19 30.24 -7.85 -7.40
N VAL A 20 30.84 -6.87 -8.09
CA VAL A 20 32.30 -6.80 -8.29
C VAL A 20 33.02 -6.59 -6.96
N GLU A 21 32.49 -5.71 -6.11
CA GLU A 21 33.05 -5.44 -4.78
C GLU A 21 33.02 -6.69 -3.88
N LEU A 22 31.89 -7.40 -3.88
CA LEU A 22 31.76 -8.69 -3.19
C LEU A 22 32.74 -9.73 -3.76
N GLY A 23 32.84 -9.86 -5.07
CA GLY A 23 33.77 -10.79 -5.74
C GLY A 23 35.23 -10.51 -5.38
N GLN A 24 35.65 -9.24 -5.39
CA GLN A 24 36.97 -8.81 -4.96
C GLN A 24 37.25 -9.14 -3.48
N ALA A 25 36.26 -8.95 -2.61
CA ALA A 25 36.38 -9.32 -1.20
C ALA A 25 36.57 -10.83 -1.03
N LEU A 26 35.78 -11.65 -1.71
CA LEU A 26 35.90 -13.10 -1.68
C LEU A 26 37.31 -13.57 -2.14
N VAL A 27 37.81 -13.02 -3.25
CA VAL A 27 39.13 -13.35 -3.76
C VAL A 27 40.25 -12.95 -2.80
N ARG A 28 40.14 -11.78 -2.11
CA ARG A 28 41.13 -11.38 -1.07
C ARG A 28 41.24 -12.42 0.05
N HIS A 29 40.16 -13.13 0.37
CA HIS A 29 40.12 -14.21 1.36
C HIS A 29 40.44 -15.60 0.76
N GLY A 30 40.89 -15.66 -0.51
CA GLY A 30 41.28 -16.92 -1.18
C GLY A 30 40.11 -17.80 -1.59
N VAL A 31 38.92 -17.23 -1.77
CA VAL A 31 37.72 -17.97 -2.17
C VAL A 31 37.72 -18.22 -3.68
N GLU A 32 37.53 -19.49 -4.10
CA GLU A 32 37.27 -19.87 -5.48
C GLU A 32 35.88 -19.35 -5.91
N LEU A 33 35.83 -18.56 -6.98
CA LEU A 33 34.57 -18.09 -7.56
C LEU A 33 34.09 -19.06 -8.63
N VAL A 34 32.87 -19.55 -8.48
CA VAL A 34 32.14 -20.34 -9.49
C VAL A 34 30.95 -19.55 -9.96
N SER A 35 30.70 -19.47 -11.26
CA SER A 35 29.60 -18.64 -11.76
C SER A 35 29.10 -19.12 -13.13
N THR A 36 28.04 -18.47 -13.61
CA THR A 36 27.42 -18.79 -14.91
C THR A 36 27.11 -17.51 -15.70
N GLY A 37 27.08 -17.62 -17.02
CA GLY A 37 26.53 -16.65 -17.96
C GLY A 37 26.95 -15.19 -17.69
N GLY A 38 25.98 -14.31 -17.60
CA GLY A 38 26.21 -12.87 -17.43
C GLY A 38 26.89 -12.46 -16.11
N THR A 39 26.77 -13.28 -15.06
CA THR A 39 27.46 -13.04 -13.77
C THR A 39 28.96 -13.34 -13.93
N ALA A 40 29.30 -14.48 -14.51
CA ALA A 40 30.70 -14.85 -14.80
C ALA A 40 31.37 -13.81 -15.70
N LYS A 41 30.67 -13.36 -16.74
CA LYS A 41 31.16 -12.32 -17.64
C LYS A 41 31.50 -11.03 -16.89
N ALA A 42 30.60 -10.53 -16.07
CA ALA A 42 30.80 -9.28 -15.31
C ALA A 42 32.00 -9.37 -14.35
N LEU A 43 32.18 -10.50 -13.66
CA LEU A 43 33.32 -10.72 -12.77
C LEU A 43 34.64 -10.81 -13.53
N ARG A 44 34.70 -11.50 -14.67
CA ARG A 44 35.90 -11.58 -15.52
C ARG A 44 36.28 -10.23 -16.13
N GLU A 45 35.30 -9.44 -16.58
CA GLU A 45 35.53 -8.07 -17.06
C GLU A 45 36.13 -7.16 -15.98
N ALA A 46 35.86 -7.46 -14.70
CA ALA A 46 36.48 -6.79 -13.55
C ALA A 46 37.86 -7.39 -13.17
N GLY A 47 38.41 -8.33 -13.97
CA GLY A 47 39.73 -8.93 -13.77
C GLY A 47 39.78 -10.07 -12.74
N LEU A 48 38.63 -10.63 -12.35
CA LEU A 48 38.57 -11.75 -11.40
C LEU A 48 38.63 -13.10 -12.13
N ASP A 49 39.35 -14.05 -11.54
CA ASP A 49 39.35 -15.44 -12.02
C ASP A 49 38.05 -16.13 -11.59
N VAL A 50 37.33 -16.69 -12.56
CA VAL A 50 36.01 -17.30 -12.35
C VAL A 50 35.91 -18.60 -13.12
N ARG A 51 35.66 -19.68 -12.39
CA ARG A 51 35.37 -20.98 -12.95
C ARG A 51 33.91 -21.06 -13.42
N ASP A 52 33.69 -21.62 -14.61
CA ASP A 52 32.32 -21.86 -15.07
C ASP A 52 31.67 -23.06 -14.35
N VAL A 53 30.35 -23.02 -14.16
CA VAL A 53 29.60 -24.15 -13.60
C VAL A 53 29.71 -25.38 -14.51
N SER A 54 29.79 -25.21 -15.81
CA SER A 54 30.04 -26.31 -16.77
C SER A 54 31.35 -27.04 -16.48
N ASP A 55 32.40 -26.32 -16.08
CA ASP A 55 33.68 -26.93 -15.69
C ASP A 55 33.60 -27.64 -14.34
N LEU A 56 32.73 -27.14 -13.43
CA LEU A 56 32.50 -27.78 -12.16
C LEU A 56 31.68 -29.08 -12.31
N THR A 57 30.67 -29.07 -13.19
CA THR A 57 29.78 -30.22 -13.41
C THR A 57 30.29 -31.23 -14.40
N GLY A 58 31.21 -30.82 -15.26
CA GLY A 58 31.62 -31.60 -16.44
C GLY A 58 30.52 -31.77 -17.48
N PHE A 59 29.44 -30.96 -17.38
CA PHE A 59 28.26 -31.05 -18.23
C PHE A 59 28.04 -29.77 -19.03
N PRO A 60 27.83 -29.85 -20.36
CA PRO A 60 27.66 -28.68 -21.18
C PRO A 60 26.34 -27.93 -20.84
N GLU A 61 26.33 -26.63 -21.06
CA GLU A 61 25.11 -25.84 -21.02
C GLU A 61 24.18 -26.27 -22.17
N MET A 62 22.92 -26.56 -21.86
CA MET A 62 21.92 -27.01 -22.82
C MET A 62 20.56 -26.39 -22.52
N MET A 63 19.60 -26.49 -23.48
CA MET A 63 18.23 -25.96 -23.36
C MET A 63 18.25 -24.47 -22.93
N ASP A 64 19.08 -23.67 -23.63
CA ASP A 64 19.25 -22.24 -23.37
C ASP A 64 19.61 -21.90 -21.89
N GLY A 65 20.31 -22.85 -21.23
CA GLY A 65 20.73 -22.68 -19.82
C GLY A 65 19.70 -23.05 -18.77
N ARG A 66 18.52 -23.54 -19.15
CA ARG A 66 17.43 -23.90 -18.18
C ARG A 66 17.83 -24.98 -17.18
N VAL A 67 18.78 -25.84 -17.48
CA VAL A 67 19.20 -26.98 -16.61
C VAL A 67 20.57 -26.77 -15.96
N LYS A 68 21.27 -25.73 -16.29
CA LYS A 68 22.64 -25.36 -15.98
C LYS A 68 23.12 -25.65 -14.57
N THR A 69 22.36 -25.28 -13.54
CA THR A 69 22.69 -25.46 -12.12
C THR A 69 21.94 -26.63 -11.46
N LEU A 70 20.99 -27.24 -12.16
CA LEU A 70 20.23 -28.39 -11.67
C LEU A 70 21.03 -29.68 -11.86
N HIS A 71 22.14 -29.82 -11.14
CA HIS A 71 23.08 -30.91 -11.29
C HIS A 71 23.51 -31.48 -9.92
N PRO A 72 23.71 -32.81 -9.77
CA PRO A 72 24.17 -33.41 -8.52
C PRO A 72 25.47 -32.82 -7.98
N MET A 73 26.42 -32.43 -8.86
CA MET A 73 27.66 -31.79 -8.42
C MET A 73 27.43 -30.44 -7.71
N VAL A 74 26.41 -29.66 -8.13
CA VAL A 74 26.04 -28.41 -7.49
C VAL A 74 25.26 -28.69 -6.23
N HIS A 75 24.14 -29.43 -6.33
CA HIS A 75 23.25 -29.65 -5.18
C HIS A 75 23.85 -30.57 -4.11
N GLY A 76 24.70 -31.51 -4.48
CA GLY A 76 25.49 -32.31 -3.54
C GLY A 76 26.46 -31.44 -2.75
N GLY A 77 27.16 -30.51 -3.42
CA GLY A 77 28.04 -29.54 -2.75
C GLY A 77 27.34 -28.59 -1.78
N LEU A 78 26.04 -28.32 -2.02
CA LEU A 78 25.20 -27.46 -1.18
C LEU A 78 24.50 -28.24 -0.04
N LEU A 79 24.03 -29.47 -0.28
CA LEU A 79 23.15 -30.20 0.63
C LEU A 79 23.89 -31.18 1.55
N ALA A 80 25.14 -31.52 1.24
CA ALA A 80 25.90 -32.47 2.06
C ALA A 80 26.07 -31.94 3.50
N VAL A 81 25.67 -32.76 4.46
CA VAL A 81 25.96 -32.58 5.90
C VAL A 81 27.40 -33.02 6.11
N ARG A 82 28.31 -32.06 6.28
CA ARG A 82 29.76 -32.27 6.14
C ARG A 82 30.40 -33.02 7.30
N ASP A 83 29.75 -33.08 8.43
CA ASP A 83 30.13 -33.86 9.61
C ASP A 83 29.48 -35.27 9.66
N ASP A 84 28.68 -35.61 8.64
CA ASP A 84 28.15 -36.95 8.45
C ASP A 84 29.14 -37.76 7.59
N PRO A 85 29.69 -38.91 8.14
CA PRO A 85 30.67 -39.74 7.46
C PRO A 85 30.17 -40.34 6.13
N GLU A 86 28.86 -40.67 6.04
CA GLU A 86 28.29 -41.23 4.81
C GLU A 86 28.21 -40.17 3.70
N HIS A 87 27.79 -38.93 4.09
CA HIS A 87 27.79 -37.82 3.14
C HIS A 87 29.20 -37.44 2.70
N ALA A 88 30.17 -37.40 3.61
CA ALA A 88 31.56 -37.10 3.28
C ALA A 88 32.15 -38.17 2.33
N LYS A 89 31.83 -39.45 2.59
CA LYS A 89 32.23 -40.56 1.71
C LYS A 89 31.58 -40.42 0.32
N ALA A 90 30.28 -40.14 0.24
CA ALA A 90 29.59 -39.98 -1.05
C ALA A 90 30.16 -38.80 -1.85
N MET A 91 30.49 -37.69 -1.19
CA MET A 91 31.16 -36.56 -1.85
C MET A 91 32.49 -36.95 -2.45
N ALA A 92 33.31 -37.70 -1.69
CA ALA A 92 34.62 -38.19 -2.15
C ALA A 92 34.49 -39.19 -3.31
N ASP A 93 33.61 -40.19 -3.18
CA ASP A 93 33.38 -41.23 -4.17
C ASP A 93 32.90 -40.66 -5.52
N HIS A 94 32.17 -39.56 -5.51
CA HIS A 94 31.60 -38.93 -6.71
C HIS A 94 32.31 -37.63 -7.12
N GLY A 95 33.40 -37.24 -6.47
CA GLY A 95 34.16 -36.02 -6.79
C GLY A 95 33.39 -34.72 -6.56
N ILE A 96 32.40 -34.75 -5.64
CA ILE A 96 31.58 -33.57 -5.33
C ILE A 96 32.35 -32.64 -4.39
N GLY A 97 32.69 -31.46 -4.86
CA GLY A 97 33.33 -30.42 -4.05
C GLY A 97 32.31 -29.62 -3.23
N ALA A 98 32.69 -29.28 -2.01
CA ALA A 98 31.85 -28.42 -1.18
C ALA A 98 31.68 -27.02 -1.80
N ILE A 99 30.48 -26.44 -1.62
CA ILE A 99 30.16 -25.03 -1.92
C ILE A 99 29.78 -24.38 -0.60
N ASP A 100 30.55 -23.39 -0.16
CA ASP A 100 30.42 -22.79 1.18
C ASP A 100 29.55 -21.56 1.20
N MET A 101 29.42 -20.90 0.06
CA MET A 101 28.58 -19.73 -0.11
C MET A 101 27.83 -19.77 -1.44
N VAL A 102 26.58 -19.32 -1.41
CA VAL A 102 25.76 -19.10 -2.62
C VAL A 102 25.25 -17.66 -2.59
N VAL A 103 25.48 -16.95 -3.68
CA VAL A 103 24.98 -15.60 -3.92
C VAL A 103 24.05 -15.63 -5.12
N VAL A 104 22.75 -15.56 -4.87
CA VAL A 104 21.72 -15.71 -5.90
C VAL A 104 20.59 -14.72 -5.66
N ASN A 105 20.38 -13.82 -6.59
CA ASN A 105 19.10 -13.11 -6.68
C ASN A 105 18.33 -13.59 -7.92
N LEU A 106 17.03 -13.71 -7.78
CA LEU A 106 16.17 -14.36 -8.76
C LEU A 106 15.91 -13.46 -9.97
N TYR A 107 15.41 -14.04 -11.04
CA TYR A 107 14.99 -13.29 -12.23
C TYR A 107 13.92 -12.26 -11.88
N PRO A 108 13.89 -11.10 -12.58
CA PRO A 108 13.03 -9.98 -12.24
C PRO A 108 11.59 -10.17 -12.73
N PHE A 109 10.93 -11.28 -12.32
CA PHE A 109 9.57 -11.64 -12.72
C PHE A 109 8.58 -10.49 -12.52
N ALA A 110 8.57 -9.88 -11.33
CA ALA A 110 7.65 -8.80 -11.01
C ALA A 110 7.84 -7.56 -11.90
N GLN A 111 9.10 -7.22 -12.23
CA GLN A 111 9.42 -6.10 -13.13
C GLN A 111 9.02 -6.43 -14.58
N THR A 112 9.15 -7.69 -15.00
CA THR A 112 8.72 -8.16 -16.32
C THR A 112 7.21 -8.04 -16.47
N VAL A 113 6.44 -8.45 -15.45
CA VAL A 113 4.99 -8.23 -15.41
C VAL A 113 4.64 -6.73 -15.42
N ALA A 114 5.32 -5.93 -14.60
CA ALA A 114 5.03 -4.50 -14.45
C ALA A 114 5.26 -3.67 -15.73
N ARG A 115 6.22 -4.07 -16.57
CA ARG A 115 6.46 -3.40 -17.87
C ARG A 115 5.50 -3.83 -18.97
N GLY A 116 4.54 -4.72 -18.66
CA GLY A 116 3.54 -5.18 -19.62
C GLY A 116 4.11 -6.12 -20.70
N ALA A 117 5.13 -6.93 -20.37
CA ALA A 117 5.67 -7.95 -21.26
C ALA A 117 4.59 -8.96 -21.69
N ASP A 118 4.79 -9.62 -22.83
CA ASP A 118 3.86 -10.66 -23.26
C ASP A 118 3.91 -11.91 -22.35
N ARG A 119 2.92 -12.79 -22.52
CA ARG A 119 2.76 -13.98 -21.67
C ARG A 119 3.97 -14.90 -21.73
N ASP A 120 4.52 -15.09 -22.92
CA ASP A 120 5.63 -16.04 -23.13
C ASP A 120 6.93 -15.50 -22.51
N GLU A 121 7.18 -14.20 -22.63
CA GLU A 121 8.30 -13.53 -21.97
C GLU A 121 8.16 -13.56 -20.44
N ILE A 122 6.95 -13.38 -19.90
CA ILE A 122 6.69 -13.48 -18.45
C ILE A 122 6.99 -14.90 -17.95
N ILE A 123 6.54 -15.94 -18.67
CA ILE A 123 6.80 -17.34 -18.31
C ILE A 123 8.30 -17.65 -18.39
N GLU A 124 9.02 -17.17 -19.41
CA GLU A 124 10.45 -17.38 -19.54
C GLU A 124 11.25 -16.73 -18.40
N ASN A 125 10.72 -15.69 -17.78
CA ASN A 125 11.31 -15.05 -16.61
C ASN A 125 10.94 -15.72 -15.27
N ILE A 126 10.38 -16.94 -15.28
CA ILE A 126 10.22 -17.77 -14.09
C ILE A 126 11.52 -18.52 -13.84
N ASP A 127 12.23 -18.14 -12.78
CA ASP A 127 13.49 -18.76 -12.39
C ASP A 127 13.25 -20.11 -11.70
N ILE A 128 13.85 -21.17 -12.22
CA ILE A 128 13.78 -22.52 -11.66
C ILE A 128 15.07 -22.86 -10.88
N GLY A 129 16.23 -22.60 -11.49
CA GLY A 129 17.52 -22.95 -10.92
C GLY A 129 17.88 -22.13 -9.69
N GLY A 130 17.59 -20.83 -9.71
CA GLY A 130 17.84 -19.91 -8.61
C GLY A 130 17.14 -20.35 -7.32
N PRO A 131 15.81 -20.49 -7.29
CA PRO A 131 15.09 -20.98 -6.11
C PRO A 131 15.58 -22.33 -5.60
N SER A 132 15.95 -23.26 -6.49
CA SER A 132 16.49 -24.56 -6.10
C SER A 132 17.80 -24.43 -5.32
N MET A 133 18.73 -23.61 -5.78
CA MET A 133 20.00 -23.36 -5.09
C MET A 133 19.80 -22.61 -3.79
N VAL A 134 18.95 -21.57 -3.79
CA VAL A 134 18.60 -20.78 -2.60
C VAL A 134 18.04 -21.67 -1.50
N ARG A 135 17.07 -22.53 -1.82
CA ARG A 135 16.44 -23.44 -0.86
C ARG A 135 17.41 -24.51 -0.35
N SER A 136 18.27 -25.06 -1.23
CA SER A 136 19.29 -26.05 -0.86
C SER A 136 20.29 -25.46 0.14
N ALA A 137 20.85 -24.28 -0.16
CA ALA A 137 21.78 -23.59 0.72
C ALA A 137 21.15 -23.15 2.04
N ALA A 138 19.94 -22.58 2.00
CA ALA A 138 19.21 -22.18 3.20
C ALA A 138 18.88 -23.36 4.12
N LYS A 139 18.46 -24.51 3.58
CA LYS A 139 18.25 -25.74 4.34
C LYS A 139 19.53 -26.18 5.04
N ASN A 140 20.68 -26.07 4.36
CA ASN A 140 21.97 -26.52 4.89
C ASN A 140 22.80 -25.36 5.48
N HIS A 141 22.14 -24.37 6.08
CA HIS A 141 22.80 -23.18 6.68
C HIS A 141 23.80 -23.50 7.80
N ALA A 142 23.81 -24.72 8.30
CA ALA A 142 24.87 -25.17 9.20
C ALA A 142 26.26 -25.11 8.54
N PHE A 143 26.33 -25.32 7.23
CA PHE A 143 27.55 -25.41 6.46
C PHE A 143 27.65 -24.44 5.28
N VAL A 144 26.53 -23.81 4.88
CA VAL A 144 26.46 -22.95 3.67
C VAL A 144 25.89 -21.58 4.02
N THR A 145 26.55 -20.54 3.52
CA THR A 145 26.06 -19.16 3.57
C THR A 145 25.24 -18.86 2.32
N ILE A 146 23.99 -18.46 2.47
CA ILE A 146 23.12 -18.03 1.38
C ILE A 146 22.91 -16.52 1.41
N VAL A 147 23.12 -15.84 0.30
CA VAL A 147 22.92 -14.40 0.14
C VAL A 147 21.98 -14.17 -1.04
N THR A 148 20.82 -13.53 -0.79
CA THR A 148 19.79 -13.34 -1.82
C THR A 148 19.55 -11.88 -2.20
N ASP A 149 20.18 -10.95 -1.50
CA ASP A 149 19.92 -9.51 -1.66
C ASP A 149 21.22 -8.72 -1.67
N PRO A 150 21.47 -7.86 -2.68
CA PRO A 150 22.66 -7.01 -2.72
C PRO A 150 22.86 -6.13 -1.49
N SER A 151 21.79 -5.78 -0.78
CA SER A 151 21.88 -5.00 0.47
C SER A 151 22.63 -5.71 1.60
N ASP A 152 22.81 -7.04 1.53
CA ASP A 152 23.56 -7.82 2.52
C ASP A 152 25.07 -7.87 2.20
N TYR A 153 25.52 -7.46 1.01
CA TYR A 153 26.93 -7.64 0.59
C TYR A 153 27.92 -6.94 1.52
N ALA A 154 27.61 -5.72 1.96
CA ALA A 154 28.48 -5.00 2.89
C ALA A 154 28.67 -5.74 4.23
N GLU A 155 27.60 -6.35 4.75
CA GLU A 155 27.66 -7.14 5.98
C GLU A 155 28.46 -8.44 5.76
N ILE A 156 28.30 -9.09 4.61
CA ILE A 156 29.09 -10.29 4.26
C ILE A 156 30.59 -9.94 4.19
N ILE A 157 30.95 -8.86 3.51
CA ILE A 157 32.33 -8.39 3.42
C ILE A 157 32.90 -8.13 4.83
N SER A 158 32.15 -7.41 5.65
CA SER A 158 32.57 -7.15 7.03
C SER A 158 32.72 -8.42 7.87
N ALA A 159 31.83 -9.40 7.69
CA ALA A 159 31.93 -10.68 8.39
C ALA A 159 33.18 -11.47 7.98
N LEU A 160 33.48 -11.52 6.68
CA LEU A 160 34.70 -12.17 6.17
C LEU A 160 35.98 -11.51 6.72
N ASP A 161 36.00 -10.16 6.76
CA ASP A 161 37.14 -9.41 7.29
C ASP A 161 37.31 -9.62 8.82
N MET A 162 36.21 -9.70 9.57
CA MET A 162 36.26 -9.89 11.02
C MET A 162 36.55 -11.33 11.47
N HIS A 163 36.27 -12.32 10.63
CA HIS A 163 36.35 -13.74 10.98
C HIS A 163 37.32 -14.53 10.06
N ASP A 164 38.35 -13.90 9.54
CA ASP A 164 39.39 -14.54 8.68
C ASP A 164 38.78 -15.40 7.56
N GLY A 165 37.86 -14.81 6.77
CA GLY A 165 37.21 -15.48 5.65
C GLY A 165 36.09 -16.46 6.06
N ALA A 166 35.60 -16.38 7.29
CA ALA A 166 34.51 -17.23 7.77
C ALA A 166 33.20 -16.45 8.00
N THR A 167 32.09 -17.18 8.09
CA THR A 167 30.78 -16.65 8.48
C THR A 167 30.28 -17.33 9.76
N THR A 168 29.62 -16.56 10.63
CA THR A 168 29.10 -17.07 11.89
C THR A 168 27.82 -17.86 11.71
N MET A 169 27.49 -18.77 12.63
CA MET A 169 26.24 -19.50 12.61
C MET A 169 25.01 -18.57 12.72
N GLU A 170 25.12 -17.50 13.50
CA GLU A 170 24.03 -16.53 13.66
C GLU A 170 23.70 -15.83 12.36
N LEU A 171 24.73 -15.35 11.65
CA LEU A 171 24.59 -14.75 10.33
C LEU A 171 23.93 -15.71 9.33
N ARG A 172 24.43 -16.97 9.27
CA ARG A 172 23.88 -17.97 8.34
C ARG A 172 22.41 -18.30 8.64
N LYS A 173 22.00 -18.42 9.90
CA LYS A 173 20.59 -18.63 10.29
C LYS A 173 19.70 -17.47 9.84
N ARG A 174 20.13 -16.24 10.06
CA ARG A 174 19.38 -15.04 9.65
C ARG A 174 19.23 -14.97 8.13
N LEU A 175 20.30 -15.21 7.40
CA LEU A 175 20.29 -15.23 5.94
C LEU A 175 19.44 -16.38 5.39
N ALA A 176 19.45 -17.56 5.99
CA ALA A 176 18.59 -18.68 5.61
C ALA A 176 17.09 -18.32 5.78
N ALA A 177 16.72 -17.68 6.88
CA ALA A 177 15.35 -17.20 7.07
C ALA A 177 14.96 -16.16 6.00
N LYS A 178 15.86 -15.22 5.67
CA LYS A 178 15.66 -14.23 4.59
C LYS A 178 15.52 -14.91 3.22
N ALA A 179 16.31 -15.94 2.94
CA ALA A 179 16.29 -16.71 1.71
C ALA A 179 14.95 -17.46 1.50
N PHE A 180 14.42 -18.12 2.54
CA PHE A 180 13.10 -18.75 2.46
C PHE A 180 11.98 -17.71 2.31
N ALA A 181 12.06 -16.56 2.96
CA ALA A 181 11.10 -15.47 2.76
C ALA A 181 11.14 -14.92 1.32
N ALA A 182 12.34 -14.80 0.72
CA ALA A 182 12.50 -14.35 -0.66
C ALA A 182 11.89 -15.33 -1.67
N THR A 183 12.14 -16.65 -1.52
CA THR A 183 11.54 -17.66 -2.41
C THR A 183 10.02 -17.76 -2.24
N ALA A 184 9.52 -17.66 -1.01
CA ALA A 184 8.08 -17.65 -0.75
C ALA A 184 7.39 -16.42 -1.39
N ALA A 185 8.00 -15.23 -1.29
CA ALA A 185 7.49 -14.02 -1.94
C ALA A 185 7.53 -14.13 -3.47
N TYR A 186 8.58 -14.73 -4.03
CA TYR A 186 8.73 -14.97 -5.45
C TYR A 186 7.62 -15.90 -5.99
N ASP A 187 7.42 -17.05 -5.35
CA ASP A 187 6.36 -18.01 -5.71
C ASP A 187 4.97 -17.40 -5.55
N ALA A 188 4.76 -16.58 -4.51
CA ALA A 188 3.52 -15.87 -4.30
C ALA A 188 3.20 -14.86 -5.44
N MET A 189 4.20 -14.16 -5.96
CA MET A 189 4.02 -13.25 -7.11
C MET A 189 3.65 -14.02 -8.37
N ILE A 190 4.33 -15.15 -8.65
CA ILE A 190 4.02 -16.03 -9.78
C ILE A 190 2.61 -16.60 -9.67
N SER A 191 2.27 -17.17 -8.52
CA SER A 191 0.94 -17.71 -8.24
C SER A 191 -0.17 -16.65 -8.41
N SER A 192 0.06 -15.43 -7.92
CA SER A 192 -0.88 -14.32 -8.07
C SER A 192 -1.04 -13.93 -9.55
N TRP A 193 0.04 -13.90 -10.31
CA TRP A 193 -0.02 -13.58 -11.74
C TRP A 193 -0.84 -14.62 -12.51
N PHE A 194 -0.59 -15.91 -12.30
CA PHE A 194 -1.38 -16.98 -12.92
C PHE A 194 -2.86 -16.90 -12.54
N ALA A 195 -3.19 -16.64 -11.29
CA ALA A 195 -4.56 -16.58 -10.84
C ALA A 195 -5.30 -15.34 -11.35
N TYR A 196 -4.73 -14.15 -11.14
CA TYR A 196 -5.45 -12.88 -11.37
C TYR A 196 -5.27 -12.36 -12.79
N ALA A 197 -4.04 -12.34 -13.31
CA ALA A 197 -3.75 -11.73 -14.61
C ALA A 197 -3.94 -12.70 -15.78
N ASP A 198 -3.57 -13.97 -15.62
CA ASP A 198 -3.66 -14.97 -16.69
C ASP A 198 -5.05 -15.65 -16.74
N GLN A 199 -5.62 -16.01 -15.58
CA GLN A 199 -6.91 -16.72 -15.50
C GLN A 199 -8.10 -15.82 -15.14
N GLY A 200 -7.87 -14.59 -14.69
CA GLY A 200 -8.93 -13.66 -14.29
C GLY A 200 -9.70 -14.05 -13.02
N ALA A 201 -9.15 -14.95 -12.21
CA ALA A 201 -9.80 -15.42 -10.99
C ALA A 201 -9.64 -14.39 -9.86
N LEU A 202 -10.72 -13.69 -9.48
CA LEU A 202 -10.68 -12.73 -8.38
C LEU A 202 -10.49 -13.40 -7.01
N PHE A 203 -11.03 -14.61 -6.81
CA PHE A 203 -10.92 -15.39 -5.57
C PHE A 203 -10.47 -16.82 -5.89
N PRO A 204 -9.16 -17.07 -6.07
CA PRO A 204 -8.63 -18.42 -6.29
C PRO A 204 -8.71 -19.27 -5.01
N ASP A 205 -8.63 -20.59 -5.15
CA ASP A 205 -8.73 -21.54 -4.03
C ASP A 205 -7.63 -21.34 -2.97
N ALA A 206 -6.46 -20.85 -3.39
CA ALA A 206 -5.34 -20.52 -2.49
C ALA A 206 -4.81 -19.12 -2.79
N VAL A 207 -4.57 -18.33 -1.74
CA VAL A 207 -4.06 -16.96 -1.84
C VAL A 207 -2.76 -16.83 -1.06
N SER A 208 -1.76 -16.24 -1.68
CA SER A 208 -0.52 -15.80 -1.02
C SER A 208 -0.33 -14.31 -1.26
N ILE A 209 -0.06 -13.55 -0.21
CA ILE A 209 0.14 -12.10 -0.28
C ILE A 209 1.58 -11.79 0.07
N PRO A 210 2.45 -11.52 -0.93
CA PRO A 210 3.85 -11.24 -0.69
C PRO A 210 4.02 -9.81 -0.16
N LEU A 211 4.37 -9.69 1.12
CA LEU A 211 4.62 -8.42 1.79
C LEU A 211 6.06 -8.34 2.28
N LYS A 212 6.70 -7.19 2.08
CA LYS A 212 8.03 -6.85 2.61
C LYS A 212 7.88 -5.80 3.72
N LYS A 213 8.55 -6.01 4.85
CA LYS A 213 8.59 -5.02 5.93
C LYS A 213 9.30 -3.75 5.45
N ALA A 214 8.59 -2.62 5.48
CA ALA A 214 9.14 -1.31 5.16
C ALA A 214 9.78 -0.67 6.39
N SER A 215 9.08 -0.68 7.54
CA SER A 215 9.59 -0.10 8.79
C SER A 215 8.92 -0.74 10.02
N GLY A 216 9.61 -0.68 11.16
CA GLY A 216 8.97 -0.85 12.46
C GLY A 216 8.22 0.43 12.84
N LEU A 217 7.13 0.32 13.58
CA LEU A 217 6.39 1.45 14.12
C LEU A 217 6.55 1.48 15.64
N ARG A 218 6.46 2.68 16.22
CA ARG A 218 6.64 2.87 17.66
C ARG A 218 5.70 1.98 18.50
N TYR A 219 4.43 1.88 18.09
CA TYR A 219 3.37 1.04 18.68
C TYR A 219 2.21 0.93 17.68
N GLY A 220 1.23 0.08 17.96
CA GLY A 220 0.00 -0.06 17.17
C GLY A 220 -1.00 1.06 17.40
N GLU A 221 -2.29 0.75 17.37
CA GLU A 221 -3.33 1.72 17.75
C GLU A 221 -3.14 2.18 19.20
N ASN A 222 -2.68 1.27 20.06
CA ASN A 222 -2.47 1.52 21.47
C ASN A 222 -0.98 1.28 21.86
N PRO A 223 -0.48 1.97 22.91
CA PRO A 223 0.94 1.90 23.29
C PRO A 223 1.46 0.51 23.67
N HIS A 224 0.60 -0.40 24.10
CA HIS A 224 0.97 -1.77 24.46
C HIS A 224 1.06 -2.72 23.25
N GLN A 225 0.66 -2.28 22.06
CA GLN A 225 0.69 -3.08 20.83
C GLN A 225 1.96 -2.79 20.03
N THR A 226 2.61 -3.84 19.55
CA THR A 226 3.70 -3.72 18.58
C THR A 226 3.15 -3.60 17.17
N ALA A 227 3.81 -2.84 16.29
CA ALA A 227 3.38 -2.65 14.92
C ALA A 227 4.55 -2.49 13.95
N ALA A 228 4.28 -2.76 12.68
CA ALA A 228 5.18 -2.51 11.57
C ALA A 228 4.38 -2.20 10.31
N LEU A 229 4.97 -1.40 9.42
CA LEU A 229 4.48 -1.20 8.08
C LEU A 229 5.04 -2.28 7.16
N TYR A 230 4.17 -2.91 6.40
CA TYR A 230 4.51 -3.81 5.31
C TYR A 230 3.96 -3.25 4.00
N ILE A 231 4.73 -3.37 2.93
CA ILE A 231 4.34 -3.00 1.57
C ILE A 231 4.41 -4.24 0.66
N PRO A 232 3.70 -4.26 -0.48
CA PRO A 232 3.81 -5.34 -1.46
C PRO A 232 5.27 -5.58 -1.87
N ALA A 233 5.67 -6.84 -2.00
CA ALA A 233 7.02 -7.22 -2.40
C ALA A 233 7.31 -7.00 -3.91
N GLY A 234 6.26 -6.81 -4.71
CA GLY A 234 6.32 -6.51 -6.15
C GLY A 234 6.02 -5.05 -6.47
N PRO A 235 5.67 -4.75 -7.74
CA PRO A 235 5.24 -3.43 -8.15
C PRO A 235 4.09 -2.92 -7.29
N THR A 236 4.17 -1.67 -6.88
CA THR A 236 3.23 -1.08 -5.94
C THR A 236 2.42 0.03 -6.57
N VAL A 237 1.17 0.16 -6.15
CA VAL A 237 0.34 1.34 -6.42
C VAL A 237 0.84 2.47 -5.52
N ARG A 238 0.91 3.69 -6.05
CA ARG A 238 1.22 4.87 -5.23
C ARG A 238 0.18 5.05 -4.13
N GLY A 239 0.63 5.40 -2.94
CA GLY A 239 -0.21 5.57 -1.77
C GLY A 239 0.63 5.94 -0.54
N ILE A 240 0.00 6.01 0.62
CA ILE A 240 0.69 6.41 1.86
C ILE A 240 1.83 5.46 2.22
N GLY A 241 1.72 4.17 1.91
CA GLY A 241 2.78 3.20 2.20
C GLY A 241 4.09 3.44 1.45
N GLN A 242 4.07 4.17 0.33
CA GLN A 242 5.24 4.52 -0.49
C GLN A 242 5.53 6.03 -0.49
N ALA A 243 4.77 6.82 0.27
CA ALA A 243 4.99 8.27 0.35
C ALA A 243 6.36 8.59 0.95
N VAL A 244 7.00 9.61 0.41
CA VAL A 244 8.26 10.13 0.94
C VAL A 244 7.95 11.08 2.09
N GLN A 245 8.37 10.72 3.29
CA GLN A 245 8.30 11.63 4.43
C GLN A 245 9.47 12.62 4.34
N VAL A 246 9.19 13.88 4.04
CA VAL A 246 10.24 14.92 3.88
C VAL A 246 10.57 15.64 5.17
N GLN A 247 9.71 15.52 6.18
CA GLN A 247 9.99 16.07 7.52
C GLN A 247 9.12 15.45 8.62
N GLY A 248 9.43 15.80 9.87
CA GLY A 248 8.69 15.43 11.08
C GLY A 248 9.19 14.16 11.74
N LYS A 249 8.53 13.76 12.82
CA LYS A 249 8.81 12.53 13.56
C LYS A 249 8.31 11.31 12.77
N GLU A 250 8.81 10.12 13.13
CA GLU A 250 8.27 8.84 12.61
C GLU A 250 6.74 8.79 12.72
N LEU A 251 6.13 8.19 11.71
CA LEU A 251 4.68 7.96 11.67
C LEU A 251 4.30 6.86 12.66
N SER A 252 3.17 7.03 13.34
CA SER A 252 2.53 5.98 14.11
C SER A 252 1.58 5.16 13.23
N TYR A 253 1.13 4.02 13.76
CA TYR A 253 0.07 3.22 13.13
C TYR A 253 -1.17 4.08 12.80
N ASN A 254 -1.62 4.88 13.76
CA ASN A 254 -2.79 5.76 13.57
C ASN A 254 -2.54 6.84 12.51
N ASN A 255 -1.30 7.37 12.41
CA ASN A 255 -0.98 8.33 11.36
C ASN A 255 -1.09 7.69 9.95
N TYR A 256 -0.61 6.46 9.77
CA TYR A 256 -0.77 5.74 8.51
C TYR A 256 -2.24 5.48 8.19
N ASN A 257 -3.02 5.00 9.14
CA ASN A 257 -4.44 4.70 8.96
C ASN A 257 -5.25 5.94 8.58
N ASP A 258 -5.03 7.05 9.27
CA ASP A 258 -5.78 8.28 9.02
C ASP A 258 -5.30 9.00 7.75
N ALA A 259 -3.99 8.95 7.45
CA ALA A 259 -3.42 9.51 6.23
C ALA A 259 -3.89 8.74 4.98
N ASP A 260 -4.02 7.41 5.07
CA ASP A 260 -4.57 6.60 4.00
C ASP A 260 -6.04 6.93 3.74
N ALA A 261 -6.85 7.07 4.81
CA ALA A 261 -8.25 7.48 4.69
C ALA A 261 -8.39 8.87 4.04
N ALA A 262 -7.52 9.81 4.39
CA ALA A 262 -7.52 11.15 3.81
C ALA A 262 -7.08 11.14 2.34
N LEU A 263 -6.03 10.38 2.00
CA LEU A 263 -5.53 10.26 0.63
C LEU A 263 -6.53 9.56 -0.29
N GLU A 264 -7.14 8.47 0.16
CA GLU A 264 -8.17 7.76 -0.62
C GLU A 264 -9.37 8.65 -0.92
N LEU A 265 -9.84 9.44 0.05
CA LEU A 265 -10.95 10.36 -0.17
C LEU A 265 -10.56 11.51 -1.10
N VAL A 266 -9.41 12.17 -0.90
CA VAL A 266 -9.01 13.29 -1.77
C VAL A 266 -8.74 12.82 -3.20
N SER A 267 -8.37 11.57 -3.40
CA SER A 267 -8.13 10.98 -4.71
C SER A 267 -9.39 10.86 -5.57
N GLU A 268 -10.58 10.78 -4.95
CA GLU A 268 -11.84 10.84 -5.69
C GLU A 268 -11.99 12.13 -6.51
N PHE A 269 -11.33 13.19 -6.06
CA PHE A 269 -11.34 14.53 -6.67
C PHE A 269 -10.07 14.83 -7.50
N ARG A 270 -9.28 13.80 -7.88
CA ARG A 270 -7.99 13.99 -8.56
C ARG A 270 -8.08 14.84 -9.84
N ASP A 271 -9.14 14.64 -10.61
CA ASP A 271 -9.36 15.30 -11.91
C ASP A 271 -10.26 16.55 -11.80
N GLY A 272 -10.75 16.84 -10.59
CA GLY A 272 -11.63 17.96 -10.27
C GLY A 272 -10.87 19.25 -9.88
N PRO A 273 -11.55 20.24 -9.31
CA PRO A 273 -10.92 21.48 -8.80
C PRO A 273 -9.99 21.19 -7.61
N PRO A 274 -9.18 22.18 -7.16
CA PRO A 274 -8.44 22.09 -5.93
C PRO A 274 -9.32 21.65 -4.76
N THR A 275 -8.93 20.55 -4.09
CA THR A 275 -9.74 19.92 -3.06
C THR A 275 -8.88 19.62 -1.83
N VAL A 276 -9.43 19.89 -0.66
CA VAL A 276 -8.84 19.61 0.65
C VAL A 276 -9.74 18.69 1.45
N VAL A 277 -9.15 17.68 2.05
CA VAL A 277 -9.78 16.72 2.96
C VAL A 277 -9.10 16.81 4.32
N ILE A 278 -9.89 16.96 5.39
CA ILE A 278 -9.43 16.91 6.77
C ILE A 278 -10.03 15.66 7.43
N VAL A 279 -9.19 14.79 7.96
CA VAL A 279 -9.58 13.51 8.57
C VAL A 279 -9.12 13.43 10.00
N LYS A 280 -9.93 12.80 10.83
CA LYS A 280 -9.56 12.36 12.17
C LYS A 280 -10.23 11.03 12.49
N HIS A 281 -9.43 10.06 12.99
CA HIS A 281 -9.91 8.70 13.29
C HIS A 281 -10.59 8.05 12.08
N ALA A 282 -9.92 8.16 10.90
CA ALA A 282 -10.35 7.64 9.61
C ALA A 282 -11.74 8.10 9.13
N ASN A 283 -12.27 9.22 9.66
CA ASN A 283 -13.48 9.87 9.17
C ASN A 283 -13.21 11.33 8.80
N PRO A 284 -13.82 11.86 7.74
CA PRO A 284 -13.67 13.26 7.40
C PRO A 284 -14.33 14.17 8.44
N CYS A 285 -13.59 15.18 8.86
CA CYS A 285 -14.11 16.33 9.63
C CYS A 285 -14.64 17.41 8.70
N GLY A 286 -14.04 17.53 7.52
CA GLY A 286 -14.44 18.46 6.48
C GLY A 286 -13.77 18.14 5.15
N VAL A 287 -14.50 18.40 4.07
CA VAL A 287 -14.04 18.26 2.69
C VAL A 287 -14.56 19.44 1.90
N ALA A 288 -13.72 20.06 1.09
CA ALA A 288 -14.16 21.12 0.20
C ALA A 288 -13.33 21.18 -1.08
N SER A 289 -14.00 21.57 -2.16
CA SER A 289 -13.44 21.90 -3.46
C SER A 289 -13.68 23.39 -3.73
N ALA A 290 -12.65 24.09 -4.22
CA ALA A 290 -12.74 25.51 -4.53
C ALA A 290 -11.79 25.88 -5.69
N ASP A 291 -11.71 27.16 -6.04
CA ASP A 291 -10.83 27.63 -7.11
C ASP A 291 -9.34 27.56 -6.73
N THR A 292 -9.03 27.65 -5.43
CA THR A 292 -7.68 27.55 -4.87
C THR A 292 -7.62 26.57 -3.68
N LEU A 293 -6.42 26.04 -3.38
CA LEU A 293 -6.24 25.16 -2.21
C LEU A 293 -6.53 25.87 -0.90
N ILE A 294 -6.18 27.16 -0.78
CA ILE A 294 -6.43 27.92 0.45
C ILE A 294 -7.94 28.08 0.71
N GLU A 295 -8.73 28.41 -0.31
CA GLU A 295 -10.18 28.50 -0.20
C GLU A 295 -10.81 27.15 0.14
N ALA A 296 -10.34 26.07 -0.51
CA ALA A 296 -10.76 24.72 -0.20
C ALA A 296 -10.42 24.32 1.26
N TYR A 297 -9.22 24.70 1.74
CA TYR A 297 -8.83 24.45 3.12
C TYR A 297 -9.72 25.17 4.13
N GLU A 298 -9.97 26.46 3.92
CA GLU A 298 -10.81 27.28 4.80
C GLU A 298 -12.25 26.76 4.84
N ALA A 299 -12.81 26.38 3.69
CA ALA A 299 -14.15 25.82 3.58
C ALA A 299 -14.25 24.41 4.24
N ALA A 300 -13.24 23.56 4.08
CA ALA A 300 -13.17 22.25 4.74
C ALA A 300 -13.06 22.39 6.26
N LEU A 301 -12.19 23.29 6.74
CA LEU A 301 -11.98 23.56 8.17
C LEU A 301 -13.27 24.10 8.82
N ALA A 302 -14.03 24.89 8.11
CA ALA A 302 -15.26 25.51 8.58
C ALA A 302 -16.39 24.49 8.88
N CYS A 303 -16.30 23.26 8.35
CA CYS A 303 -17.28 22.20 8.63
C CYS A 303 -17.24 21.74 10.10
N ASP A 304 -16.02 21.46 10.62
CA ASP A 304 -15.82 21.03 12.02
C ASP A 304 -14.38 21.37 12.47
N SER A 305 -14.16 22.65 12.78
CA SER A 305 -12.85 23.16 13.21
C SER A 305 -12.35 22.56 14.53
N VAL A 306 -13.25 22.06 15.36
CA VAL A 306 -12.92 21.42 16.65
C VAL A 306 -12.31 20.04 16.43
N SER A 307 -12.96 19.22 15.60
CA SER A 307 -12.45 17.89 15.31
C SER A 307 -11.19 17.94 14.41
N ALA A 308 -11.03 18.99 13.60
CA ALA A 308 -9.85 19.18 12.76
C ALA A 308 -8.54 19.35 13.55
N PHE A 309 -8.60 19.81 14.80
CA PHE A 309 -7.42 19.94 15.67
C PHE A 309 -6.78 18.57 15.93
N GLY A 310 -5.50 18.43 15.57
CA GLY A 310 -4.76 17.16 15.64
C GLY A 310 -5.16 16.16 14.56
N GLY A 311 -5.84 16.63 13.52
CA GLY A 311 -6.21 15.80 12.36
C GLY A 311 -5.11 15.68 11.31
N ILE A 312 -5.46 15.05 10.22
CA ILE A 312 -4.64 14.81 9.03
C ILE A 312 -5.29 15.51 7.85
N ILE A 313 -4.47 16.16 7.04
CA ILE A 313 -4.91 16.90 5.87
C ILE A 313 -4.35 16.25 4.61
N ALA A 314 -5.19 16.03 3.61
CA ALA A 314 -4.76 15.62 2.27
C ALA A 314 -5.27 16.61 1.22
N VAL A 315 -4.44 16.86 0.20
CA VAL A 315 -4.75 17.77 -0.90
C VAL A 315 -4.53 17.09 -2.25
N ASN A 316 -5.32 17.48 -3.26
CA ASN A 316 -5.25 16.89 -4.60
C ASN A 316 -4.35 17.64 -5.59
N ARG A 317 -3.64 18.66 -5.14
CA ARG A 317 -2.69 19.46 -5.94
C ARG A 317 -1.38 19.62 -5.18
N PRO A 318 -0.28 19.99 -5.84
CA PRO A 318 0.93 20.42 -5.14
C PRO A 318 0.61 21.48 -4.09
N LEU A 319 1.11 21.29 -2.87
CA LEU A 319 0.85 22.18 -1.75
C LEU A 319 1.66 23.48 -1.93
N ASP A 320 0.98 24.61 -1.91
CA ASP A 320 1.59 25.94 -1.99
C ASP A 320 1.87 26.57 -0.63
N GLY A 321 2.74 27.60 -0.60
CA GLY A 321 3.14 28.29 0.62
C GLY A 321 1.97 28.95 1.36
N LYS A 322 0.98 29.52 0.64
CA LYS A 322 -0.19 30.18 1.28
C LYS A 322 -1.05 29.18 2.04
N THR A 323 -1.34 28.05 1.41
CA THR A 323 -2.10 26.95 2.04
C THR A 323 -1.32 26.36 3.21
N ALA A 324 0.00 26.18 3.09
CA ALA A 324 0.85 25.70 4.16
C ALA A 324 0.85 26.64 5.38
N GLU A 325 0.88 27.96 5.16
CA GLU A 325 0.78 28.94 6.25
C GLU A 325 -0.54 28.84 6.99
N ALA A 326 -1.66 28.75 6.25
CA ALA A 326 -2.99 28.60 6.84
C ALA A 326 -3.12 27.29 7.66
N ILE A 327 -2.64 26.16 7.11
CA ILE A 327 -2.59 24.86 7.81
C ILE A 327 -1.75 24.97 9.10
N SER A 328 -0.68 25.75 9.08
CA SER A 328 0.19 25.98 10.24
C SER A 328 -0.51 26.71 11.39
N GLY A 329 -1.65 27.33 11.15
CA GLY A 329 -2.45 28.03 12.16
C GLY A 329 -3.15 27.11 13.18
N ILE A 330 -3.32 25.82 12.85
CA ILE A 330 -3.86 24.81 13.78
C ILE A 330 -2.85 23.68 14.00
N PHE A 331 -3.02 22.95 15.10
CA PHE A 331 -2.22 21.73 15.30
C PHE A 331 -2.68 20.66 14.33
N THR A 332 -1.77 20.27 13.41
CA THR A 332 -1.96 19.23 12.39
C THR A 332 -0.86 18.18 12.56
N GLU A 333 -1.22 16.89 12.54
CA GLU A 333 -0.25 15.81 12.72
C GLU A 333 0.47 15.44 11.42
N VAL A 334 -0.29 15.32 10.33
CA VAL A 334 0.22 14.90 9.01
C VAL A 334 -0.44 15.73 7.92
N VAL A 335 0.34 16.12 6.92
CA VAL A 335 -0.15 16.65 5.64
C VAL A 335 0.34 15.72 4.55
N ALA A 336 -0.57 15.27 3.67
CA ALA A 336 -0.28 14.45 2.49
C ALA A 336 -0.62 15.22 1.22
N ALA A 337 0.31 15.27 0.28
CA ALA A 337 0.17 15.97 -0.99
C ALA A 337 0.88 15.20 -2.11
N PRO A 338 0.48 15.38 -3.39
CA PRO A 338 1.26 14.84 -4.52
C PRO A 338 2.67 15.44 -4.56
N ASP A 339 2.82 16.72 -4.27
CA ASP A 339 4.08 17.45 -4.15
C ASP A 339 3.88 18.69 -3.25
N ALA A 340 4.94 19.43 -2.98
CA ALA A 340 4.92 20.72 -2.27
C ALA A 340 5.98 21.65 -2.81
N ASP A 341 5.69 22.95 -2.90
CA ASP A 341 6.68 23.93 -3.28
C ASP A 341 7.70 24.18 -2.14
N ASP A 342 8.77 24.91 -2.46
CA ASP A 342 9.85 25.16 -1.49
C ASP A 342 9.41 26.09 -0.35
N GLU A 343 8.43 26.97 -0.59
CA GLU A 343 7.86 27.85 0.42
C GLU A 343 7.05 27.03 1.44
N ALA A 344 6.19 26.11 0.98
CA ALA A 344 5.43 25.21 1.83
C ALA A 344 6.36 24.33 2.69
N LYS A 345 7.41 23.76 2.09
CA LYS A 345 8.43 22.99 2.79
C LYS A 345 9.13 23.84 3.86
N ALA A 346 9.50 25.08 3.54
CA ALA A 346 10.17 25.99 4.47
C ALA A 346 9.26 26.41 5.65
N ILE A 347 7.96 26.62 5.39
CA ILE A 347 6.97 26.92 6.43
C ILE A 347 6.83 25.75 7.39
N PHE A 348 6.62 24.54 6.85
CA PHE A 348 6.44 23.35 7.68
C PHE A 348 7.73 22.93 8.43
N ALA A 349 8.91 23.21 7.89
CA ALA A 349 10.17 22.95 8.59
C ALA A 349 10.26 23.62 9.97
N LYS A 350 9.51 24.71 10.19
CA LYS A 350 9.39 25.39 11.49
C LYS A 350 8.53 24.60 12.50
N LYS A 351 7.74 23.62 12.03
CA LYS A 351 6.80 22.81 12.82
C LYS A 351 7.34 21.39 13.02
N LYS A 352 8.27 21.19 13.94
CA LYS A 352 9.01 19.93 14.16
C LYS A 352 8.16 18.66 14.33
N ASN A 353 6.90 18.81 14.74
CA ASN A 353 6.01 17.66 14.98
C ASN A 353 5.07 17.36 13.79
N LEU A 354 4.90 18.29 12.85
CA LEU A 354 4.12 18.08 11.64
C LEU A 354 4.90 17.19 10.66
N ARG A 355 4.26 16.17 10.11
CA ARG A 355 4.84 15.30 9.09
C ARG A 355 4.30 15.71 7.74
N LEU A 356 5.19 15.91 6.77
CA LEU A 356 4.84 16.14 5.38
C LEU A 356 5.16 14.89 4.57
N LEU A 357 4.13 14.33 3.92
CA LEU A 357 4.20 13.14 3.08
C LEU A 357 3.97 13.54 1.62
N LEU A 358 4.93 13.26 0.75
CA LEU A 358 4.82 13.46 -0.68
C LEU A 358 4.57 12.11 -1.37
N THR A 359 3.43 12.00 -2.05
CA THR A 359 3.02 10.75 -2.72
C THR A 359 3.51 10.66 -4.16
N GLY A 360 3.97 11.78 -4.73
CA GLY A 360 4.39 11.92 -6.13
C GLY A 360 3.23 11.92 -7.13
N ASP A 361 2.09 11.36 -6.78
CA ASP A 361 0.82 11.37 -7.52
C ASP A 361 -0.29 10.89 -6.59
N LEU A 362 -1.54 11.01 -7.01
CA LEU A 362 -2.70 10.46 -6.31
C LEU A 362 -3.04 9.06 -6.85
N PRO A 363 -3.43 8.11 -5.98
CA PRO A 363 -3.93 6.83 -6.45
C PRO A 363 -5.19 7.00 -7.31
N ASP A 364 -5.38 6.12 -8.29
CA ASP A 364 -6.63 6.06 -9.03
C ASP A 364 -7.74 5.45 -8.13
N PRO A 365 -8.83 6.19 -7.82
CA PRO A 365 -9.90 5.67 -6.99
C PRO A 365 -10.71 4.55 -7.68
N ALA A 366 -10.70 4.50 -9.01
CA ALA A 366 -11.37 3.45 -9.79
C ALA A 366 -10.52 2.18 -9.95
N ARG A 367 -9.24 2.19 -9.46
CA ARG A 367 -8.36 1.03 -9.61
C ARG A 367 -8.98 -0.25 -9.02
N PRO A 368 -8.87 -1.38 -9.70
CA PRO A 368 -9.24 -2.67 -9.13
C PRO A 368 -8.31 -3.04 -7.97
N GLY A 369 -8.73 -3.97 -7.14
CA GLY A 369 -7.93 -4.49 -6.03
C GLY A 369 -8.77 -5.23 -5.01
N LEU A 370 -8.11 -5.73 -3.99
CA LEU A 370 -8.73 -6.45 -2.88
C LEU A 370 -8.61 -5.63 -1.58
N ALA A 371 -9.67 -5.64 -0.81
CA ALA A 371 -9.69 -5.21 0.58
C ALA A 371 -9.70 -6.45 1.48
N ILE A 372 -8.86 -6.44 2.52
CA ILE A 372 -8.65 -7.58 3.42
C ILE A 372 -8.92 -7.12 4.84
N LYS A 373 -9.72 -7.92 5.57
CA LYS A 373 -10.04 -7.68 6.96
C LYS A 373 -9.79 -8.95 7.77
N SER A 374 -8.96 -8.86 8.80
CA SER A 374 -8.75 -9.98 9.73
C SER A 374 -10.00 -10.21 10.58
N ILE A 375 -10.35 -11.48 10.77
CA ILE A 375 -11.37 -11.93 11.71
C ILE A 375 -10.82 -13.08 12.54
N ALA A 376 -11.49 -13.43 13.64
CA ALA A 376 -11.07 -14.59 14.42
C ALA A 376 -11.14 -15.86 13.56
N GLY A 377 -10.01 -16.55 13.42
CA GLY A 377 -9.89 -17.78 12.64
C GLY A 377 -9.78 -17.63 11.12
N GLY A 378 -9.67 -16.40 10.58
CA GLY A 378 -9.54 -16.21 9.14
C GLY A 378 -9.41 -14.76 8.68
N VAL A 379 -9.65 -14.57 7.40
CA VAL A 379 -9.70 -13.24 6.77
C VAL A 379 -10.93 -13.14 5.87
N LEU A 380 -11.56 -11.98 5.85
CA LEU A 380 -12.53 -11.61 4.83
C LEU A 380 -11.80 -10.89 3.70
N MET A 381 -12.06 -11.29 2.48
CA MET A 381 -11.55 -10.63 1.29
C MET A 381 -12.73 -10.21 0.41
N GLN A 382 -12.66 -9.00 -0.13
CA GLN A 382 -13.63 -8.48 -1.09
C GLN A 382 -12.92 -7.62 -2.13
N SER A 383 -13.57 -7.38 -3.27
CA SER A 383 -13.12 -6.31 -4.18
C SER A 383 -13.19 -4.96 -3.49
N ARG A 384 -12.30 -4.05 -3.87
CA ARG A 384 -12.40 -2.65 -3.42
C ARG A 384 -13.74 -2.06 -3.85
N ASP A 385 -14.26 -1.16 -3.03
CA ASP A 385 -15.37 -0.31 -3.44
C ASP A 385 -14.83 0.81 -4.36
N ASN A 386 -14.74 0.49 -5.64
CA ASN A 386 -14.32 1.40 -6.70
C ASN A 386 -15.49 1.91 -7.56
N GLY A 387 -16.72 1.66 -7.12
CA GLY A 387 -17.93 2.16 -7.78
C GLY A 387 -17.96 3.69 -7.79
N ARG A 388 -18.28 4.26 -8.94
CA ARG A 388 -18.46 5.70 -9.17
C ARG A 388 -19.75 5.92 -9.92
N ILE A 389 -20.40 7.03 -9.64
CA ILE A 389 -21.62 7.47 -10.35
C ILE A 389 -21.44 8.87 -10.88
N SER A 390 -22.16 9.18 -11.94
CA SER A 390 -22.24 10.47 -12.59
C SER A 390 -23.67 10.99 -12.61
N ARG A 391 -23.89 12.19 -13.10
CA ARG A 391 -25.25 12.74 -13.26
C ARG A 391 -26.17 11.85 -14.10
N SER A 392 -25.63 11.18 -15.13
CA SER A 392 -26.41 10.31 -16.02
C SER A 392 -26.91 9.03 -15.35
N ASP A 393 -26.32 8.63 -14.24
CA ASP A 393 -26.67 7.43 -13.47
C ASP A 393 -27.78 7.70 -12.44
N LEU A 394 -28.07 8.99 -12.20
CA LEU A 394 -29.07 9.41 -11.21
C LEU A 394 -30.49 9.31 -11.72
N LYS A 395 -31.39 8.75 -10.91
CA LYS A 395 -32.81 8.71 -11.17
C LYS A 395 -33.56 9.66 -10.23
N VAL A 396 -34.16 10.72 -10.75
CA VAL A 396 -35.10 11.57 -9.98
C VAL A 396 -36.34 10.75 -9.67
N VAL A 397 -36.76 10.73 -8.40
CA VAL A 397 -37.89 9.91 -7.91
C VAL A 397 -39.00 10.73 -7.27
N THR A 398 -38.78 12.00 -6.98
CA THR A 398 -39.76 12.95 -6.43
C THR A 398 -40.40 13.79 -7.52
N LYS A 399 -41.55 14.44 -7.18
CA LYS A 399 -42.23 15.40 -8.05
C LYS A 399 -41.39 16.63 -8.34
N ARG A 400 -40.67 17.13 -7.32
CA ARG A 400 -39.73 18.22 -7.49
C ARG A 400 -38.40 17.69 -8.05
N GLU A 401 -37.99 18.26 -9.16
CA GLU A 401 -36.67 18.01 -9.71
C GLU A 401 -35.59 18.81 -8.95
N PRO A 402 -34.39 18.26 -8.74
CA PRO A 402 -33.30 19.01 -8.17
C PRO A 402 -32.78 20.05 -9.17
N THR A 403 -32.31 21.18 -8.67
CA THR A 403 -31.56 22.16 -9.45
C THR A 403 -30.19 21.59 -9.86
N ALA A 404 -29.51 22.26 -10.81
CA ALA A 404 -28.16 21.87 -11.21
C ALA A 404 -27.18 21.91 -10.04
N GLN A 405 -27.26 22.92 -9.18
CA GLN A 405 -26.43 23.06 -7.97
C GLN A 405 -26.73 21.96 -6.94
N GLU A 406 -28.00 21.64 -6.70
CA GLU A 406 -28.37 20.55 -5.80
C GLU A 406 -27.85 19.20 -6.29
N LEU A 407 -27.83 18.95 -7.60
CA LEU A 407 -27.24 17.74 -8.18
C LEU A 407 -25.72 17.68 -7.97
N ASP A 408 -25.02 18.80 -8.13
CA ASP A 408 -23.57 18.87 -7.89
C ASP A 408 -23.27 18.62 -6.42
N ASP A 409 -24.00 19.26 -5.51
CA ASP A 409 -23.86 19.05 -4.07
C ASP A 409 -24.26 17.63 -3.64
N CYS A 410 -25.27 17.02 -4.28
CA CYS A 410 -25.63 15.62 -4.08
C CYS A 410 -24.47 14.68 -4.46
N LEU A 411 -23.87 14.85 -5.63
CA LEU A 411 -22.74 14.03 -6.10
C LEU A 411 -21.49 14.24 -5.22
N PHE A 412 -21.23 15.49 -4.82
CA PHE A 412 -20.16 15.79 -3.88
C PHE A 412 -20.37 15.09 -2.53
N ALA A 413 -21.57 15.25 -1.93
CA ALA A 413 -21.92 14.62 -0.66
C ALA A 413 -21.86 13.08 -0.76
N TRP A 414 -22.29 12.52 -1.90
CA TRP A 414 -22.25 11.08 -2.18
C TRP A 414 -20.81 10.55 -2.21
N THR A 415 -19.93 11.24 -2.93
CA THR A 415 -18.52 10.92 -3.00
C THR A 415 -17.86 10.94 -1.62
N VAL A 416 -18.17 11.93 -0.79
CA VAL A 416 -17.69 11.99 0.59
C VAL A 416 -18.28 10.86 1.44
N ALA A 417 -19.59 10.58 1.33
CA ALA A 417 -20.28 9.56 2.13
C ALA A 417 -19.70 8.15 1.92
N LYS A 418 -19.22 7.83 0.71
CA LYS A 418 -18.47 6.59 0.41
C LYS A 418 -17.29 6.35 1.35
N HIS A 419 -16.66 7.42 1.85
CA HIS A 419 -15.48 7.36 2.72
C HIS A 419 -15.79 7.60 4.21
N VAL A 420 -17.06 7.69 4.57
CA VAL A 420 -17.53 7.85 5.96
C VAL A 420 -17.98 6.50 6.52
N LYS A 421 -17.62 6.22 7.76
CA LYS A 421 -18.08 5.01 8.46
C LYS A 421 -19.59 4.95 8.59
N SER A 422 -20.17 3.81 8.20
CA SER A 422 -21.63 3.56 8.24
C SER A 422 -22.17 3.51 9.69
N ASN A 423 -23.41 3.96 9.95
CA ASN A 423 -24.27 4.65 8.98
C ASN A 423 -23.74 6.07 8.77
N ALA A 424 -23.66 6.49 7.51
CA ALA A 424 -23.12 7.79 7.12
C ALA A 424 -24.22 8.73 6.59
N ILE A 425 -24.24 9.96 7.11
CA ILE A 425 -25.03 11.08 6.58
C ILE A 425 -24.10 12.27 6.39
N VAL A 426 -24.06 12.79 5.16
CA VAL A 426 -23.21 13.94 4.80
C VAL A 426 -24.09 15.04 4.19
N TYR A 427 -24.09 16.21 4.83
CA TYR A 427 -24.66 17.42 4.24
C TYR A 427 -23.57 18.17 3.48
N ALA A 428 -23.88 18.62 2.27
CA ALA A 428 -22.99 19.43 1.46
C ALA A 428 -23.70 20.62 0.83
N LYS A 429 -22.97 21.70 0.65
CA LYS A 429 -23.44 22.92 0.02
C LYS A 429 -22.28 23.64 -0.64
N ASP A 430 -22.49 24.08 -1.88
CA ASP A 430 -21.51 24.83 -2.65
C ASP A 430 -20.12 24.12 -2.70
N GLY A 431 -20.12 22.81 -3.02
CA GLY A 431 -18.92 22.02 -3.15
C GLY A 431 -18.14 21.78 -1.87
N SER A 432 -18.77 21.93 -0.69
CA SER A 432 -18.12 21.66 0.60
C SER A 432 -19.09 21.02 1.58
N THR A 433 -18.55 20.19 2.50
CA THR A 433 -19.33 19.59 3.57
C THR A 433 -19.86 20.64 4.52
N ALA A 434 -21.12 20.50 4.89
CA ALA A 434 -21.80 21.34 5.89
C ALA A 434 -21.94 20.63 7.24
N GLY A 435 -21.90 19.31 7.25
CA GLY A 435 -21.93 18.49 8.44
C GLY A 435 -21.78 17.01 8.09
N VAL A 436 -21.07 16.26 8.93
CA VAL A 436 -20.80 14.82 8.76
C VAL A 436 -21.23 14.06 10.00
N GLY A 437 -22.08 13.07 9.82
CA GLY A 437 -22.47 12.09 10.84
C GLY A 437 -21.98 10.70 10.44
N ALA A 438 -21.15 10.10 11.28
CA ALA A 438 -20.41 8.89 10.99
C ALA A 438 -20.58 7.82 12.08
N GLY A 439 -20.59 6.54 11.69
CA GLY A 439 -20.42 5.41 12.59
C GLY A 439 -21.56 5.20 13.59
N GLN A 440 -22.78 5.65 13.28
CA GLN A 440 -23.92 5.47 14.16
C GLN A 440 -24.74 4.23 13.82
N MET A 441 -25.41 3.64 14.82
CA MET A 441 -26.22 2.45 14.65
C MET A 441 -27.50 2.69 13.84
N ASN A 442 -27.93 3.92 13.72
CA ASN A 442 -29.05 4.29 12.85
C ASN A 442 -28.82 5.64 12.14
N ARG A 443 -29.50 5.84 10.98
CA ARG A 443 -29.33 7.02 10.13
C ARG A 443 -29.87 8.30 10.75
N MET A 444 -30.92 8.19 11.54
CA MET A 444 -31.51 9.34 12.22
C MET A 444 -30.49 10.00 13.18
N GLU A 445 -29.75 9.20 13.95
CA GLU A 445 -28.69 9.72 14.84
C GLU A 445 -27.54 10.33 14.05
N SER A 446 -27.10 9.70 12.96
CA SER A 446 -26.10 10.28 12.06
C SER A 446 -26.55 11.64 11.52
N ALA A 447 -27.81 11.75 11.08
CA ALA A 447 -28.38 13.00 10.58
C ALA A 447 -28.42 14.09 11.67
N ARG A 448 -28.84 13.73 12.89
CA ARG A 448 -28.86 14.65 14.04
C ARG A 448 -27.47 15.14 14.44
N ILE A 449 -26.48 14.23 14.50
CA ILE A 449 -25.10 14.59 14.83
C ILE A 449 -24.55 15.55 13.77
N ALA A 450 -24.74 15.26 12.50
CA ALA A 450 -24.27 16.11 11.41
C ALA A 450 -24.92 17.51 11.49
N ALA A 451 -26.24 17.59 11.70
CA ALA A 451 -26.97 18.85 11.85
C ALA A 451 -26.55 19.63 13.11
N TRP A 452 -26.31 18.93 14.21
CA TRP A 452 -25.83 19.55 15.45
C TRP A 452 -24.44 20.15 15.27
N LYS A 453 -23.50 19.42 14.63
CA LYS A 453 -22.15 19.91 14.31
C LYS A 453 -22.21 21.15 13.41
N ALA A 454 -23.06 21.15 12.38
CA ALA A 454 -23.25 22.30 11.51
C ALA A 454 -23.76 23.54 12.27
N LYS A 455 -24.69 23.36 13.22
CA LYS A 455 -25.17 24.43 14.08
C LYS A 455 -24.08 24.96 15.02
N ASP A 456 -23.28 24.09 15.59
CA ASP A 456 -22.13 24.46 16.44
C ASP A 456 -21.06 25.23 15.63
N ALA A 457 -20.77 24.77 14.42
CA ALA A 457 -19.85 25.45 13.51
C ALA A 457 -20.35 26.87 13.14
N ALA A 458 -21.65 27.02 12.83
CA ALA A 458 -22.25 28.33 12.55
C ALA A 458 -22.14 29.28 13.74
N GLY A 459 -22.39 28.80 14.96
CA GLY A 459 -22.25 29.60 16.18
C GLY A 459 -20.81 30.08 16.39
N LYS A 460 -19.82 29.23 16.17
CA LYS A 460 -18.39 29.57 16.29
C LYS A 460 -17.91 30.54 15.21
N ALA A 461 -18.40 30.37 13.98
CA ALA A 461 -18.05 31.24 12.84
C ALA A 461 -18.86 32.58 12.83
N GLY A 462 -19.84 32.73 13.73
CA GLY A 462 -20.71 33.92 13.74
C GLY A 462 -21.67 33.98 12.54
N TRP A 463 -22.00 32.84 11.93
CA TRP A 463 -22.93 32.79 10.80
C TRP A 463 -24.38 32.89 11.28
N ALA A 464 -25.22 33.59 10.53
CA ALA A 464 -26.63 33.75 10.86
C ALA A 464 -27.40 32.42 10.82
N LEU A 465 -27.02 31.49 9.94
CA LEU A 465 -27.67 30.20 9.77
C LEU A 465 -26.63 29.08 9.60
N PRO A 466 -26.94 27.86 10.05
CA PRO A 466 -26.10 26.69 9.74
C PRO A 466 -26.07 26.42 8.25
N ARG A 467 -24.95 25.89 7.76
CA ARG A 467 -24.76 25.58 6.31
C ARG A 467 -25.65 24.42 5.84
N THR A 468 -26.28 23.67 6.73
CA THR A 468 -27.30 22.67 6.36
C THR A 468 -28.54 23.29 5.75
N ILE A 469 -28.83 24.59 6.01
CA ILE A 469 -29.94 25.30 5.38
C ILE A 469 -29.68 25.50 3.88
N GLY A 470 -30.51 24.89 3.04
CA GLY A 470 -30.36 24.87 1.59
C GLY A 470 -29.26 23.94 1.09
N SER A 471 -28.87 22.94 1.88
CA SER A 471 -27.88 21.93 1.49
C SER A 471 -28.52 20.73 0.79
N SER A 472 -27.68 19.93 0.11
CA SER A 472 -27.98 18.58 -0.30
C SER A 472 -27.46 17.59 0.75
N VAL A 473 -28.12 16.43 0.90
CA VAL A 473 -27.70 15.40 1.87
C VAL A 473 -27.54 14.04 1.18
N ALA A 474 -26.43 13.34 1.48
CA ALA A 474 -26.20 11.96 1.06
C ALA A 474 -26.37 10.99 2.22
N SER A 475 -26.99 9.85 1.93
CA SER A 475 -27.02 8.67 2.81
C SER A 475 -26.32 7.50 2.11
N ASP A 476 -25.37 6.86 2.77
CA ASP A 476 -24.56 5.74 2.25
C ASP A 476 -25.38 4.51 1.83
N ALA A 477 -26.61 4.39 2.35
CA ALA A 477 -27.60 3.38 1.97
C ALA A 477 -29.02 3.96 2.04
N PHE A 478 -30.03 3.16 1.67
CA PHE A 478 -31.43 3.61 1.66
C PHE A 478 -31.95 3.99 3.08
N PHE A 479 -32.91 4.89 3.11
CA PHE A 479 -33.67 5.17 4.33
C PHE A 479 -34.72 4.06 4.52
N PRO A 480 -34.66 3.28 5.63
CA PRO A 480 -35.63 2.23 5.89
C PRO A 480 -37.01 2.79 6.31
N PHE A 481 -37.02 4.02 6.80
CA PHE A 481 -38.21 4.79 7.24
C PHE A 481 -38.02 6.27 6.93
N ALA A 482 -39.10 7.03 6.90
CA ALA A 482 -39.06 8.47 6.61
C ALA A 482 -38.44 9.31 7.72
N ASP A 483 -38.28 8.79 8.94
CA ASP A 483 -37.76 9.53 10.10
C ASP A 483 -36.36 10.10 9.91
N GLY A 484 -35.46 9.29 9.34
CA GLY A 484 -34.10 9.74 9.01
C GLY A 484 -34.10 10.84 7.93
N LEU A 485 -34.96 10.72 6.92
CA LEU A 485 -35.14 11.73 5.89
C LEU A 485 -35.73 13.04 6.51
N LEU A 486 -36.78 12.92 7.31
CA LEU A 486 -37.41 14.08 7.92
C LEU A 486 -36.48 14.83 8.89
N THR A 487 -35.56 14.12 9.56
CA THR A 487 -34.49 14.76 10.33
C THR A 487 -33.56 15.62 9.44
N ALA A 488 -33.32 15.20 8.21
CA ALA A 488 -32.53 15.99 7.25
C ALA A 488 -33.33 17.22 6.74
N VAL A 489 -34.62 17.06 6.53
CA VAL A 489 -35.52 18.19 6.19
C VAL A 489 -35.57 19.23 7.33
N GLU A 490 -35.73 18.79 8.58
CA GLU A 490 -35.71 19.66 9.77
C GLU A 490 -34.36 20.43 9.89
N ALA A 491 -33.25 19.83 9.46
CA ALA A 491 -31.96 20.49 9.39
C ALA A 491 -31.84 21.50 8.23
N GLY A 492 -32.82 21.55 7.34
CA GLY A 492 -32.92 22.51 6.23
C GLY A 492 -32.36 22.01 4.89
N ALA A 493 -32.14 20.70 4.73
CA ALA A 493 -31.76 20.14 3.43
C ALA A 493 -32.89 20.28 2.40
N THR A 494 -32.53 20.54 1.15
CA THR A 494 -33.48 20.72 0.03
C THR A 494 -33.41 19.61 -0.99
N ALA A 495 -32.30 18.84 -1.03
CA ALA A 495 -32.15 17.69 -1.90
C ALA A 495 -31.51 16.52 -1.17
N VAL A 496 -31.82 15.31 -1.64
CA VAL A 496 -31.31 14.04 -1.07
C VAL A 496 -30.82 13.11 -2.17
N ILE A 497 -29.66 12.48 -1.94
CA ILE A 497 -29.13 11.39 -2.73
C ILE A 497 -28.99 10.13 -1.88
N GLN A 498 -29.52 9.00 -2.35
CA GLN A 498 -29.48 7.70 -1.71
C GLN A 498 -29.58 6.57 -2.74
N PRO A 499 -29.25 5.32 -2.40
CA PRO A 499 -29.33 4.22 -3.37
C PRO A 499 -30.73 3.83 -3.80
N GLY A 500 -31.74 3.96 -2.94
CA GLY A 500 -33.02 3.31 -3.12
C GLY A 500 -32.95 1.80 -2.87
N GLY A 501 -34.01 1.07 -3.17
CA GLY A 501 -34.10 -0.40 -3.04
C GLY A 501 -34.69 -0.87 -1.70
N SER A 502 -35.29 0.03 -0.91
CA SER A 502 -36.08 -0.33 0.27
C SER A 502 -37.50 -0.78 -0.14
N ILE A 503 -38.07 -1.74 0.58
CA ILE A 503 -39.49 -2.10 0.47
C ILE A 503 -40.39 -0.87 0.73
N ARG A 504 -39.89 0.12 1.48
CA ARG A 504 -40.58 1.36 1.86
C ARG A 504 -40.17 2.58 1.03
N ASP A 505 -39.54 2.40 -0.11
CA ASP A 505 -39.15 3.55 -0.96
C ASP A 505 -40.35 4.45 -1.29
N ALA A 506 -41.55 3.86 -1.53
CA ALA A 506 -42.75 4.64 -1.79
C ALA A 506 -43.14 5.56 -0.63
N ASP A 507 -43.03 5.09 0.62
CA ASP A 507 -43.33 5.89 1.81
C ASP A 507 -42.31 7.03 2.01
N VAL A 508 -41.04 6.73 1.74
CA VAL A 508 -39.92 7.70 1.84
C VAL A 508 -40.03 8.77 0.75
N ILE A 509 -40.37 8.38 -0.48
CA ILE A 509 -40.61 9.31 -1.60
C ILE A 509 -41.81 10.21 -1.32
N ALA A 510 -42.92 9.64 -0.81
CA ALA A 510 -44.09 10.43 -0.44
C ALA A 510 -43.77 11.47 0.63
N ALA A 511 -43.01 11.11 1.67
CA ALA A 511 -42.55 12.04 2.69
C ALA A 511 -41.63 13.15 2.14
N ALA A 512 -40.79 12.82 1.16
CA ALA A 512 -39.96 13.79 0.44
C ALA A 512 -40.81 14.77 -0.37
N ASP A 513 -41.81 14.26 -1.11
CA ASP A 513 -42.73 15.07 -1.88
C ASP A 513 -43.55 16.02 -0.99
N ASP A 514 -44.07 15.54 0.15
CA ASP A 514 -44.83 16.33 1.12
C ASP A 514 -43.97 17.45 1.75
N ALA A 515 -42.68 17.20 1.91
CA ALA A 515 -41.70 18.19 2.40
C ALA A 515 -41.17 19.13 1.31
N GLY A 516 -41.54 18.92 0.04
CA GLY A 516 -41.01 19.69 -1.10
C GLY A 516 -39.53 19.44 -1.42
N LEU A 517 -39.00 18.28 -0.97
CA LEU A 517 -37.62 17.86 -1.16
C LEU A 517 -37.44 17.25 -2.55
N ALA A 518 -36.28 17.46 -3.19
CA ALA A 518 -35.89 16.68 -4.35
C ALA A 518 -35.11 15.43 -3.91
N MET A 519 -35.37 14.28 -4.52
CA MET A 519 -34.65 13.04 -4.22
C MET A 519 -34.17 12.36 -5.50
N VAL A 520 -32.92 11.92 -5.46
CA VAL A 520 -32.32 11.12 -6.53
C VAL A 520 -31.82 9.78 -5.98
N PHE A 521 -32.01 8.72 -6.77
CA PHE A 521 -31.49 7.39 -6.50
C PHE A 521 -30.26 7.09 -7.34
N THR A 522 -29.28 6.40 -6.71
CA THR A 522 -28.02 5.98 -7.34
C THR A 522 -28.03 4.53 -7.80
N GLY A 523 -28.91 3.68 -7.25
CA GLY A 523 -28.89 2.23 -7.45
C GLY A 523 -27.66 1.52 -6.86
N MET A 524 -26.76 2.23 -6.22
CA MET A 524 -25.51 1.73 -5.63
C MET A 524 -25.42 2.22 -4.18
N ARG A 525 -24.95 1.36 -3.26
CA ARG A 525 -24.68 1.75 -1.86
C ARG A 525 -23.19 1.66 -1.55
N HIS A 526 -22.74 2.39 -0.54
CA HIS A 526 -21.35 2.44 -0.09
C HIS A 526 -21.22 2.22 1.42
N PHE A 527 -21.40 0.97 1.87
CA PHE A 527 -21.14 0.65 3.27
C PHE A 527 -19.64 0.56 3.55
N ARG A 528 -19.21 1.22 4.65
CA ARG A 528 -17.84 1.17 5.16
C ARG A 528 -17.84 0.93 6.67
N HIS A 529 -17.30 -0.22 7.11
CA HIS A 529 -17.22 -0.64 8.52
C HIS A 529 -15.79 -0.65 9.05
#